data_d5718415962c32b59394d43c7f47281d
#
_entry.id   d5718415962c32b59394d43c7f47281d
#
_cell.length_a   1.000
_cell.length_b   1.000
_cell.length_c   1.000
_cell.angle_alpha   90.00
_cell.angle_beta   90.00
_cell.angle_gamma   90.00
#
_symmetry.space_group_name_H-M   'P 1'
#
loop_
_entity.id
_entity.type
_entity.pdbx_description
1 polymer ?
#
loop_
_entity_poly.entity_id
_entity_poly.type
_entity_poly.pdbx_seq_one_letter_code
_entity_poly.pdbx_strand_id
1 'polypeptide(L)'
;MPDVILNLLPVHEEEKAAFEAAAPDAVHLYAGRRTVTLEQLSQATIVMGWPRPEMLAQAHRLRWFHCMWAGTDKYEAVLPPSVLLTSSAGINSQSVAEHMLASLLALYR
;
A
#
# COMPACT_ATOMS: atom_id res chain seq x y z
N MET A 1 -8.32 15.24 -15.20
CA MET A 1 -8.98 14.68 -14.01
C MET A 1 -7.97 14.51 -12.88
N PRO A 2 -8.29 14.95 -11.67
CA PRO A 2 -7.38 14.73 -10.55
C PRO A 2 -7.27 13.26 -10.20
N ASP A 3 -6.14 12.89 -9.64
CA ASP A 3 -5.97 11.53 -9.12
C ASP A 3 -6.83 11.32 -7.87
N VAL A 4 -7.31 10.12 -7.71
CA VAL A 4 -8.02 9.69 -6.50
C VAL A 4 -7.12 8.68 -5.80
N ILE A 5 -6.59 9.07 -4.65
CA ILE A 5 -5.69 8.25 -3.86
C ILE A 5 -6.46 7.57 -2.74
N LEU A 6 -6.57 6.26 -2.81
CA LEU A 6 -7.19 5.46 -1.76
C LEU A 6 -6.09 4.90 -0.86
N ASN A 7 -6.00 5.41 0.35
CA ASN A 7 -4.98 5.05 1.31
C ASN A 7 -5.56 4.04 2.31
N LEU A 8 -5.09 2.80 2.24
CA LEU A 8 -5.52 1.72 3.11
C LEU A 8 -4.52 1.45 4.25
N LEU A 9 -3.51 2.29 4.38
CA LEU A 9 -2.54 2.18 5.46
C LEU A 9 -3.17 2.65 6.78
N PRO A 10 -2.71 2.10 7.92
CA PRO A 10 -3.17 2.57 9.22
C PRO A 10 -2.51 3.92 9.55
N VAL A 11 -3.14 5.01 9.13
CA VAL A 11 -2.60 6.36 9.30
C VAL A 11 -3.32 7.13 10.39
N HIS A 12 -2.56 7.95 11.12
CA HIS A 12 -3.10 8.88 12.11
C HIS A 12 -3.43 10.22 11.46
N GLU A 13 -4.15 11.08 12.17
CA GLU A 13 -4.60 12.37 11.63
C GLU A 13 -3.45 13.26 11.16
N GLU A 14 -2.36 13.31 11.92
CA GLU A 14 -1.18 14.11 11.52
C GLU A 14 -0.50 13.54 10.27
N GLU A 15 -0.58 12.23 10.07
CA GLU A 15 -0.02 11.60 8.88
C GLU A 15 -0.87 11.87 7.65
N LYS A 16 -2.19 11.95 7.83
CA LYS A 16 -3.11 12.33 6.73
C LYS A 16 -2.75 13.70 6.18
N ALA A 17 -2.43 14.64 7.06
CA ALA A 17 -2.02 15.99 6.65
C ALA A 17 -0.76 15.95 5.78
N ALA A 18 0.18 15.07 6.10
CA ALA A 18 1.41 14.91 5.33
C ALA A 18 1.13 14.34 3.92
N PHE A 19 0.26 13.35 3.83
CA PHE A 19 -0.15 12.79 2.53
C PHE A 19 -0.85 13.83 1.67
N GLU A 20 -1.75 14.59 2.26
CA GLU A 20 -2.51 15.62 1.55
C GLU A 20 -1.63 16.77 1.10
N ALA A 21 -0.63 17.13 1.90
CA ALA A 21 0.34 18.15 1.53
C ALA A 21 1.24 17.70 0.38
N ALA A 22 1.56 16.41 0.31
CA ALA A 22 2.39 15.85 -0.75
C ALA A 22 1.64 15.80 -2.11
N ALA A 23 0.32 15.70 -2.09
CA ALA A 23 -0.50 15.64 -3.29
C ALA A 23 -1.75 16.51 -3.13
N PRO A 24 -1.60 17.84 -3.08
CA PRO A 24 -2.72 18.74 -2.74
C PRO A 24 -3.84 18.78 -3.79
N ASP A 25 -3.54 18.41 -5.04
CA ASP A 25 -4.53 18.42 -6.11
C ASP A 25 -5.28 17.09 -6.26
N ALA A 26 -4.91 16.08 -5.49
CA ALA A 26 -5.58 14.79 -5.53
C ALA A 26 -6.74 14.71 -4.54
N VAL A 27 -7.68 13.82 -4.83
CA VAL A 27 -8.72 13.46 -3.87
C VAL A 27 -8.17 12.37 -2.97
N HIS A 28 -8.23 12.57 -1.66
CA HIS A 28 -7.70 11.61 -0.69
C HIS A 28 -8.83 10.86 0.01
N LEU A 29 -8.86 9.54 -0.17
CA LEU A 29 -9.80 8.64 0.50
C LEU A 29 -9.03 7.75 1.46
N TYR A 30 -9.61 7.48 2.62
CA TYR A 30 -9.02 6.65 3.65
C TYR A 30 -9.98 5.54 4.04
N ALA A 31 -9.45 4.32 4.16
CA ALA A 31 -10.22 3.18 4.61
C ALA A 31 -9.26 2.13 5.17
N GLY A 32 -9.78 1.12 5.83
CA GLY A 32 -9.00 -0.04 6.24
C GLY A 32 -9.18 -1.19 5.27
N ARG A 33 -8.35 -2.20 5.40
CA ARG A 33 -8.45 -3.40 4.56
C ARG A 33 -9.82 -4.05 4.63
N ARG A 34 -10.46 -4.00 5.80
CA ARG A 34 -11.76 -4.64 6.03
C ARG A 34 -12.95 -3.72 5.76
N THR A 35 -12.71 -2.42 5.72
CA THR A 35 -13.79 -1.42 5.58
C THR A 35 -13.85 -0.79 4.21
N VAL A 36 -12.86 -1.04 3.36
CA VAL A 36 -12.85 -0.51 2.00
C VAL A 36 -14.01 -1.07 1.19
N THR A 37 -14.63 -0.21 0.38
CA THR A 37 -15.77 -0.58 -0.45
C THR A 37 -15.36 -0.72 -1.91
N LEU A 38 -16.15 -1.47 -2.67
CA LEU A 38 -15.94 -1.58 -4.12
C LEU A 38 -16.13 -0.23 -4.82
N GLU A 39 -17.02 0.61 -4.29
CA GLU A 39 -17.22 1.96 -4.82
C GLU A 39 -15.94 2.79 -4.70
N GLN A 40 -15.30 2.76 -3.52
CA GLN A 40 -14.04 3.45 -3.32
C GLN A 40 -12.95 2.93 -4.26
N LEU A 41 -12.83 1.64 -4.42
CA LEU A 41 -11.88 1.03 -5.33
C LEU A 41 -12.15 1.39 -6.79
N SER A 42 -13.41 1.46 -7.19
CA SER A 42 -13.77 1.79 -8.57
C SER A 42 -13.41 3.23 -8.94
N GLN A 43 -13.33 4.13 -7.95
CA GLN A 43 -12.94 5.52 -8.16
C GLN A 43 -11.44 5.73 -8.13
N ALA A 44 -10.69 4.85 -7.47
CA ALA A 44 -9.28 5.06 -7.20
C ALA A 44 -8.41 4.94 -8.44
N THR A 45 -7.50 5.89 -8.61
CA THR A 45 -6.44 5.83 -9.61
C THR A 45 -5.12 5.37 -8.99
N ILE A 46 -4.96 5.57 -7.69
CA ILE A 46 -3.80 5.15 -6.91
C ILE A 46 -4.30 4.49 -5.63
N VAL A 47 -3.78 3.30 -5.33
CA VAL A 47 -4.11 2.58 -4.09
C VAL A 47 -2.81 2.27 -3.34
N MET A 48 -2.81 2.50 -2.04
CA MET A 48 -1.68 2.15 -1.15
C MET A 48 -2.17 1.23 -0.04
N GLY A 49 -1.44 0.17 0.24
CA GLY A 49 -1.76 -0.74 1.33
C GLY A 49 -1.68 -2.20 0.92
N TRP A 50 -2.60 -3.01 1.46
CA TRP A 50 -2.67 -4.44 1.13
C TRP A 50 -4.13 -4.92 1.07
N PRO A 51 -4.91 -4.40 0.14
CA PRO A 51 -6.29 -4.87 -0.03
C PRO A 51 -6.31 -6.34 -0.46
N ARG A 52 -7.48 -6.94 -0.36
CA ARG A 52 -7.65 -8.30 -0.90
C ARG A 52 -7.46 -8.26 -2.41
N PRO A 53 -6.68 -9.19 -2.99
CA PRO A 53 -6.43 -9.16 -4.44
C PRO A 53 -7.71 -9.17 -5.29
N GLU A 54 -8.71 -9.96 -4.90
CA GLU A 54 -9.97 -10.03 -5.62
C GLU A 54 -10.75 -8.71 -5.61
N MET A 55 -10.58 -7.90 -4.57
CA MET A 55 -11.18 -6.57 -4.51
C MET A 55 -10.40 -5.59 -5.36
N LEU A 56 -9.08 -5.65 -5.30
CA LEU A 56 -8.22 -4.77 -6.09
C LEU A 56 -8.45 -4.97 -7.60
N ALA A 57 -8.77 -6.18 -8.01
CA ALA A 57 -9.09 -6.49 -9.40
C ALA A 57 -10.30 -5.69 -9.93
N GLN A 58 -11.14 -5.16 -9.04
CA GLN A 58 -12.30 -4.33 -9.41
C GLN A 58 -11.94 -2.84 -9.57
N ALA A 59 -10.70 -2.45 -9.34
CA ALA A 59 -10.25 -1.07 -9.46
C ALA A 59 -9.88 -0.77 -10.93
N HIS A 60 -10.90 -0.57 -11.77
CA HIS A 60 -10.71 -0.46 -13.22
C HIS A 60 -10.06 0.85 -13.68
N ARG A 61 -10.02 1.87 -12.80
CA ARG A 61 -9.34 3.14 -13.08
C ARG A 61 -7.92 3.18 -12.55
N LEU A 62 -7.47 2.11 -11.91
CA LEU A 62 -6.17 2.06 -11.24
C LEU A 62 -5.03 2.22 -12.23
N ARG A 63 -4.08 3.11 -11.90
CA ARG A 63 -2.85 3.32 -12.65
C ARG A 63 -1.62 2.93 -11.86
N TRP A 64 -1.70 3.02 -10.52
CA TRP A 64 -0.58 2.72 -9.64
C TRP A 64 -1.08 2.09 -8.35
N PHE A 65 -0.52 0.92 -8.01
CA PHE A 65 -0.73 0.29 -6.72
C PHE A 65 0.61 0.15 -5.99
N HIS A 66 0.69 0.73 -4.79
CA HIS A 66 1.84 0.56 -3.92
C HIS A 66 1.48 -0.43 -2.82
N CYS A 67 2.13 -1.60 -2.84
CA CYS A 67 1.97 -2.64 -1.83
C CYS A 67 2.87 -2.34 -0.64
N MET A 68 2.32 -2.31 0.58
CA MET A 68 3.12 -2.05 1.76
C MET A 68 4.03 -3.23 2.14
N TRP A 69 3.74 -4.41 1.63
CA TRP A 69 4.57 -5.60 1.87
C TRP A 69 5.63 -5.74 0.78
N ALA A 70 6.71 -6.49 1.11
CA ALA A 70 7.74 -6.80 0.12
C ALA A 70 7.23 -7.76 -0.95
N GLY A 71 6.40 -8.74 -0.57
CA GLY A 71 5.88 -9.74 -1.51
C GLY A 71 4.68 -9.20 -2.29
N THR A 72 4.75 -9.32 -3.62
CA THR A 72 3.72 -8.79 -4.53
C THR A 72 3.05 -9.86 -5.39
N ASP A 73 3.39 -11.12 -5.22
CA ASP A 73 2.95 -12.21 -6.09
C ASP A 73 1.43 -12.27 -6.30
N LYS A 74 0.68 -12.09 -5.21
CA LYS A 74 -0.79 -12.15 -5.26
C LYS A 74 -1.38 -11.03 -6.10
N TYR A 75 -0.74 -9.87 -6.12
CA TYR A 75 -1.22 -8.71 -6.87
C TYR A 75 -0.81 -8.77 -8.33
N GLU A 76 0.37 -9.30 -8.62
CA GLU A 76 0.83 -9.48 -9.98
C GLU A 76 -0.13 -10.35 -10.79
N ALA A 77 -0.76 -11.33 -10.13
CA ALA A 77 -1.72 -12.23 -10.77
C ALA A 77 -3.03 -11.56 -11.17
N VAL A 78 -3.41 -10.46 -10.52
CA VAL A 78 -4.72 -9.81 -10.73
C VAL A 78 -4.65 -8.44 -11.39
N LEU A 79 -3.46 -7.83 -11.47
CA LEU A 79 -3.30 -6.51 -12.05
C LEU A 79 -2.95 -6.59 -13.53
N PRO A 80 -3.56 -5.72 -14.38
CA PRO A 80 -3.16 -5.66 -15.79
C PRO A 80 -1.77 -5.01 -15.94
N PRO A 81 -1.07 -5.27 -17.07
CA PRO A 81 0.26 -4.71 -17.31
C PRO A 81 0.32 -3.17 -17.33
N SER A 82 -0.82 -2.52 -17.52
CA SER A 82 -0.92 -1.06 -17.55
C SER A 82 -0.79 -0.42 -16.17
N VAL A 83 -0.92 -1.21 -15.10
CA VAL A 83 -0.83 -0.69 -13.73
C VAL A 83 0.61 -0.79 -13.23
N LEU A 84 1.13 0.33 -12.73
CA LEU A 84 2.44 0.35 -12.08
C LEU A 84 2.31 -0.31 -10.70
N LEU A 85 3.12 -1.32 -10.46
CA LEU A 85 3.16 -2.00 -9.17
C LEU A 85 4.48 -1.69 -8.49
N THR A 86 4.42 -1.11 -7.30
CA THR A 86 5.59 -0.86 -6.45
C THR A 86 5.39 -1.49 -5.09
N SER A 87 6.46 -1.67 -4.34
CA SER A 87 6.38 -2.29 -3.02
C SER A 87 7.34 -1.64 -2.03
N SER A 88 7.16 -1.98 -0.75
CA SER A 88 8.07 -1.56 0.32
C SER A 88 9.22 -2.54 0.51
N ALA A 89 9.59 -3.29 -0.52
CA ALA A 89 10.71 -4.22 -0.47
C ALA A 89 12.00 -3.50 -0.06
N GLY A 90 12.71 -4.09 0.90
CA GLY A 90 13.98 -3.56 1.38
C GLY A 90 13.86 -2.51 2.48
N ILE A 91 12.68 -1.93 2.71
CA ILE A 91 12.52 -0.85 3.68
C ILE A 91 12.85 -1.26 5.12
N ASN A 92 12.58 -2.53 5.47
CA ASN A 92 12.84 -3.08 6.80
C ASN A 92 14.03 -4.05 6.85
N SER A 93 14.75 -4.22 5.75
CA SER A 93 15.80 -5.24 5.64
C SER A 93 16.87 -5.10 6.69
N GLN A 94 17.36 -3.89 6.93
CA GLN A 94 18.41 -3.65 7.92
C GLN A 94 17.91 -3.93 9.33
N SER A 95 16.73 -3.43 9.69
CA SER A 95 16.16 -3.63 11.02
C SER A 95 15.92 -5.11 11.32
N VAL A 96 15.41 -5.85 10.36
CA VAL A 96 15.18 -7.29 10.51
C VAL A 96 16.50 -8.03 10.68
N ALA A 97 17.50 -7.72 9.84
CA ALA A 97 18.81 -8.36 9.92
C ALA A 97 19.48 -8.09 11.26
N GLU A 98 19.42 -6.86 11.76
CA GLU A 98 19.99 -6.49 13.06
C GLU A 98 19.30 -7.23 14.19
N HIS A 99 17.98 -7.34 14.15
CA HIS A 99 17.22 -8.08 15.16
C HIS A 99 17.57 -9.57 15.16
N MET A 100 17.70 -10.18 13.98
CA MET A 100 18.09 -11.58 13.86
C MET A 100 19.47 -11.81 14.42
N LEU A 101 20.43 -10.95 14.11
CA LEU A 101 21.79 -11.04 14.61
C LEU A 101 21.83 -10.90 16.13
N ALA A 102 21.11 -9.90 16.67
CA ALA A 102 21.05 -9.68 18.12
C ALA A 102 20.44 -10.89 18.84
N SER A 103 19.41 -11.48 18.31
CA SER A 103 18.76 -12.67 18.86
C SER A 103 19.69 -13.87 18.85
N LEU A 104 20.43 -14.06 17.76
CA LEU A 104 21.41 -15.14 17.63
C LEU A 104 22.52 -15.01 18.67
N LEU A 105 23.07 -13.80 18.81
CA LEU A 105 24.13 -13.55 19.80
C LEU A 105 23.64 -13.76 21.23
N ALA A 106 22.39 -13.38 21.52
CA ALA A 106 21.80 -13.61 22.85
C ALA A 106 21.66 -15.10 23.18
N LEU A 107 21.36 -15.93 22.19
CA LEU A 107 21.23 -17.39 22.37
C LEU A 107 22.57 -18.06 22.62
N TYR A 108 23.67 -17.47 22.18
CA TYR A 108 25.02 -18.06 22.35
C TYR A 108 25.65 -17.76 23.71
N ARG A 109 24.98 -17.10 24.60
CA ARG A 109 25.51 -16.78 25.93
C ARG A 109 25.31 -17.87 26.92
#